data_842058d61e793ebf3a4048b7fdfc63f9
#
_entry.id   842058d61e793ebf3a4048b7fdfc63f9
#
_cell.length_a   1.000
_cell.length_b   1.000
_cell.length_c   1.000
_cell.angle_alpha   90.00
_cell.angle_beta   90.00
_cell.angle_gamma   90.00
#
_symmetry.space_group_name_H-M   'P 1'
#
loop_
_entity.id
_entity.type
_entity.pdbx_description
1 polymer ?
#
loop_
_entity_poly.entity_id
_entity_poly.type
_entity_poly.pdbx_seq_one_letter_code
_entity_poly.pdbx_strand_id
1 'polypeptide(L)'
;MNYKALLFLCITVGIFSCKPKEKTAAVNYDNFLNEYIDSTVSPGEDFFKFAMGKWLKNNPIPESERSWGIWTLVNEENYSRIRKINEEAAANTKAKKGSNEQKIGDFWFTGMDTVTIEKQGITPLKPELDKIAAISDPQGVIKMASYLHTMQVQPLFGNYIFQDEKNSNKFRLHFYQGGIGLPDRDYYFDKDERTVTIRNEYVKHISKMFQLTGIDAATADTY
;
A
#
# COMPACT_ATOMS: atom_id res chain seq x y z
N MET A 1 -57.17 -16.56 36.49
CA MET A 1 -55.76 -16.20 36.19
C MET A 1 -55.71 -14.70 36.02
N ASN A 2 -55.08 -13.99 36.97
CA ASN A 2 -55.23 -12.55 37.14
C ASN A 2 -54.40 -11.77 36.13
N TYR A 3 -55.01 -11.10 35.17
CA TYR A 3 -54.39 -10.27 34.13
C TYR A 3 -53.60 -9.04 34.69
N LYS A 4 -53.75 -8.74 35.97
CA LYS A 4 -52.94 -7.71 36.67
C LYS A 4 -51.48 -8.15 36.89
N ALA A 5 -51.18 -9.43 36.91
CA ALA A 5 -49.81 -9.97 37.01
C ALA A 5 -49.07 -9.97 35.66
N LEU A 6 -49.82 -10.02 34.54
CA LEU A 6 -49.24 -10.03 33.20
C LEU A 6 -48.82 -8.65 32.74
N LEU A 7 -49.46 -7.59 33.24
CA LEU A 7 -49.17 -6.18 32.91
C LEU A 7 -47.88 -5.68 33.59
N PHE A 8 -47.51 -6.25 34.74
CA PHE A 8 -46.31 -5.88 35.48
C PHE A 8 -45.04 -6.54 34.90
N LEU A 9 -45.17 -7.63 34.16
CA LEU A 9 -44.03 -8.34 33.57
C LEU A 9 -43.57 -7.70 32.24
N CYS A 10 -44.44 -6.98 31.55
CA CYS A 10 -44.10 -6.29 30.30
C CYS A 10 -43.39 -4.94 30.47
N ILE A 11 -43.43 -4.34 31.68
CA ILE A 11 -42.83 -3.01 31.94
C ILE A 11 -41.38 -3.11 32.37
N THR A 12 -40.91 -4.28 32.82
CA THR A 12 -39.51 -4.46 33.30
C THR A 12 -38.49 -4.84 32.23
N VAL A 13 -38.94 -5.17 31.00
CA VAL A 13 -38.01 -5.55 29.90
C VAL A 13 -37.61 -4.39 29.01
N GLY A 14 -38.22 -3.19 29.19
CA GLY A 14 -38.02 -2.02 28.32
C GLY A 14 -36.88 -1.08 28.67
N ILE A 15 -36.09 -1.32 29.75
CA ILE A 15 -35.14 -0.30 30.25
C ILE A 15 -33.67 -0.62 30.01
N PHE A 16 -33.32 -1.71 29.34
CA PHE A 16 -31.91 -2.10 29.15
C PHE A 16 -31.44 -2.06 27.71
N SER A 17 -31.89 -1.13 26.88
CA SER A 17 -31.37 -1.02 25.50
C SER A 17 -31.04 0.41 25.07
N CYS A 18 -30.33 1.14 25.92
CA CYS A 18 -29.56 2.30 25.47
C CYS A 18 -28.13 2.13 25.99
N LYS A 19 -27.24 1.48 25.20
CA LYS A 19 -25.81 1.71 25.36
C LYS A 19 -25.57 3.20 25.15
N PRO A 20 -24.91 3.92 26.08
CA PRO A 20 -24.55 5.31 25.81
C PRO A 20 -23.67 5.29 24.55
N LYS A 21 -24.08 6.05 23.52
CA LYS A 21 -23.22 6.41 22.42
C LYS A 21 -21.96 7.02 23.06
N GLU A 22 -20.81 6.40 22.87
CA GLU A 22 -19.56 7.06 23.16
C GLU A 22 -19.61 8.44 22.52
N LYS A 23 -19.62 9.46 23.35
CA LYS A 23 -19.45 10.82 22.87
C LYS A 23 -18.06 10.88 22.29
N THR A 24 -17.93 10.78 20.97
CA THR A 24 -16.75 11.27 20.30
C THR A 24 -16.50 12.66 20.85
N ALA A 25 -15.38 12.82 21.56
CA ALA A 25 -14.98 14.12 22.08
C ALA A 25 -15.03 15.09 20.90
N ALA A 26 -15.86 16.13 21.03
CA ALA A 26 -15.91 17.16 20.00
C ALA A 26 -14.49 17.72 19.87
N VAL A 27 -13.91 17.61 18.67
CA VAL A 27 -12.60 18.21 18.39
C VAL A 27 -12.76 19.70 18.63
N ASN A 28 -12.06 20.24 19.62
CA ASN A 28 -12.09 21.67 19.91
C ASN A 28 -11.23 22.36 18.85
N TYR A 29 -11.85 22.83 17.77
CA TYR A 29 -11.20 23.50 16.66
C TYR A 29 -10.47 24.79 17.07
N ASP A 30 -10.87 25.43 18.17
CA ASP A 30 -10.20 26.64 18.67
C ASP A 30 -8.78 26.36 19.18
N ASN A 31 -8.50 25.17 19.71
CA ASN A 31 -7.17 24.77 20.14
C ASN A 31 -6.33 24.18 18.98
N PHE A 32 -6.97 23.62 17.97
CA PHE A 32 -6.27 22.97 16.85
C PHE A 32 -5.35 23.95 16.11
N LEU A 33 -5.84 25.11 15.73
CA LEU A 33 -5.05 26.12 15.01
C LEU A 33 -3.88 26.65 15.84
N ASN A 34 -4.03 26.75 17.16
CA ASN A 34 -2.98 27.23 18.07
C ASN A 34 -1.74 26.31 18.12
N GLU A 35 -1.87 25.04 17.73
CA GLU A 35 -0.74 24.10 17.65
C GLU A 35 0.07 24.27 16.37
N TYR A 36 -0.46 24.95 15.37
CA TYR A 36 0.15 25.15 14.06
C TYR A 36 0.70 26.56 13.89
N ILE A 37 -0.02 27.57 14.37
CA ILE A 37 0.28 28.99 14.13
C ILE A 37 1.52 29.43 14.91
N ASP A 38 2.47 30.01 14.19
CA ASP A 38 3.61 30.74 14.75
C ASP A 38 3.32 32.25 14.71
N SER A 39 2.74 32.77 15.78
CA SER A 39 2.38 34.19 15.91
C SER A 39 3.60 35.14 15.97
N THR A 40 4.81 34.62 16.01
CA THR A 40 6.05 35.43 15.95
C THR A 40 6.39 35.83 14.54
N VAL A 41 5.76 35.24 13.52
CA VAL A 41 5.96 35.54 12.10
C VAL A 41 4.81 36.41 11.61
N SER A 42 5.12 37.48 10.88
CA SER A 42 4.10 38.30 10.23
C SER A 42 3.44 37.55 9.08
N PRO A 43 2.09 37.42 9.05
CA PRO A 43 1.40 36.75 7.96
C PRO A 43 1.57 37.45 6.59
N GLY A 44 1.90 38.74 6.60
CA GLY A 44 2.19 39.49 5.37
C GLY A 44 3.59 39.27 4.81
N GLU A 45 4.51 38.76 5.63
CA GLU A 45 5.89 38.42 5.21
C GLU A 45 6.03 36.98 4.76
N ASP A 46 5.52 36.04 5.57
CA ASP A 46 5.57 34.62 5.27
C ASP A 46 4.34 33.91 5.84
N PHE A 47 3.28 33.84 5.05
CA PHE A 47 2.03 33.21 5.47
C PHE A 47 2.18 31.71 5.79
N PHE A 48 3.06 31.00 5.08
CA PHE A 48 3.26 29.58 5.35
C PHE A 48 3.90 29.35 6.73
N LYS A 49 4.95 30.10 7.04
CA LYS A 49 5.58 30.03 8.37
C LYS A 49 4.65 30.54 9.47
N PHE A 50 3.86 31.59 9.21
CA PHE A 50 2.83 32.00 10.15
C PHE A 50 1.85 30.88 10.44
N ALA A 51 1.27 30.27 9.40
CA ALA A 51 0.21 29.26 9.54
C ALA A 51 0.71 27.91 10.08
N MET A 52 1.96 27.50 9.79
CA MET A 52 2.48 26.16 10.05
C MET A 52 3.78 26.14 10.86
N GLY A 53 4.35 27.29 11.18
CA GLY A 53 5.70 27.39 11.74
C GLY A 53 5.88 26.64 13.07
N LYS A 54 4.90 26.71 13.95
CA LYS A 54 4.94 26.01 15.24
C LYS A 54 4.88 24.49 15.04
N TRP A 55 4.02 24.01 14.14
CA TRP A 55 3.95 22.60 13.80
C TRP A 55 5.26 22.09 13.19
N LEU A 56 5.84 22.82 12.25
CA LEU A 56 7.12 22.46 11.60
C LEU A 56 8.26 22.33 12.61
N LYS A 57 8.34 23.25 13.58
CA LYS A 57 9.34 23.20 14.64
C LYS A 57 9.21 21.95 15.51
N ASN A 58 7.97 21.51 15.78
CA ASN A 58 7.69 20.39 16.65
C ASN A 58 7.69 19.04 15.91
N ASN A 59 7.69 19.05 14.58
CA ASN A 59 7.64 17.85 13.74
C ASN A 59 8.74 17.90 12.67
N PRO A 60 10.02 17.76 13.05
CA PRO A 60 11.11 17.70 12.09
C PRO A 60 10.95 16.49 11.16
N ILE A 61 11.47 16.59 9.94
CA ILE A 61 11.46 15.47 8.99
C ILE A 61 12.30 14.33 9.58
N PRO A 62 11.73 13.11 9.79
CA PRO A 62 12.50 11.95 10.22
C PRO A 62 13.62 11.60 9.23
N GLU A 63 14.72 11.04 9.71
CA GLU A 63 15.88 10.66 8.87
C GLU A 63 15.52 9.67 7.76
N SER A 64 14.51 8.84 7.97
CA SER A 64 14.00 7.90 6.97
C SER A 64 13.15 8.54 5.88
N GLU A 65 12.74 9.81 6.05
CA GLU A 65 11.76 10.45 5.18
C GLU A 65 12.38 11.59 4.37
N ARG A 66 11.83 11.83 3.16
CA ARG A 66 12.22 12.98 2.33
C ARG A 66 11.37 14.22 2.58
N SER A 67 10.18 14.02 3.12
CA SER A 67 9.23 15.07 3.45
C SER A 67 8.34 14.61 4.60
N TRP A 68 7.86 15.56 5.39
CA TRP A 68 6.98 15.29 6.52
C TRP A 68 5.87 16.32 6.57
N GLY A 69 4.64 15.88 6.78
CA GLY A 69 3.50 16.77 6.79
C GLY A 69 2.25 16.11 7.35
N ILE A 70 1.17 16.86 7.42
CA ILE A 70 -0.11 16.39 7.97
C ILE A 70 -0.62 15.15 7.23
N TRP A 71 -0.44 15.08 5.91
CA TRP A 71 -0.81 13.89 5.11
C TRP A 71 -0.08 12.64 5.56
N THR A 72 1.20 12.77 5.91
CA THR A 72 1.99 11.64 6.41
C THR A 72 1.45 11.16 7.74
N LEU A 73 1.15 12.10 8.67
CA LEU A 73 0.54 11.75 9.96
C LEU A 73 -0.83 11.05 9.81
N VAL A 74 -1.67 11.52 8.89
CA VAL A 74 -2.96 10.88 8.59
C VAL A 74 -2.76 9.48 8.03
N ASN A 75 -1.77 9.30 7.16
CA ASN A 75 -1.45 7.98 6.61
C ASN A 75 -0.93 7.02 7.69
N GLU A 76 -0.02 7.47 8.56
CA GLU A 76 0.50 6.68 9.68
C GLU A 76 -0.65 6.22 10.61
N GLU A 77 -1.56 7.13 10.95
CA GLU A 77 -2.74 6.78 11.74
C GLU A 77 -3.64 5.77 11.01
N ASN A 78 -3.85 5.95 9.71
CA ASN A 78 -4.63 5.00 8.91
C ASN A 78 -3.97 3.63 8.84
N TYR A 79 -2.65 3.56 8.63
CA TYR A 79 -1.90 2.30 8.64
C TYR A 79 -2.00 1.61 10.00
N SER A 80 -1.87 2.36 11.09
CA SER A 80 -2.03 1.82 12.44
C SER A 80 -3.42 1.22 12.65
N ARG A 81 -4.48 1.92 12.22
CA ARG A 81 -5.87 1.42 12.30
C ARG A 81 -6.10 0.19 11.43
N ILE A 82 -5.64 0.20 10.19
CA ILE A 82 -5.76 -0.94 9.27
C ILE A 82 -5.01 -2.14 9.83
N ARG A 83 -3.80 -1.94 10.33
CA ARG A 83 -3.02 -2.99 10.99
C ARG A 83 -3.77 -3.62 12.16
N LYS A 84 -4.32 -2.79 13.04
CA LYS A 84 -5.12 -3.25 14.17
C LYS A 84 -6.33 -4.09 13.72
N ILE A 85 -7.07 -3.64 12.70
CA ILE A 85 -8.20 -4.40 12.14
C ILE A 85 -7.74 -5.77 11.63
N ASN A 86 -6.64 -5.83 10.92
CA ASN A 86 -6.09 -7.07 10.39
C ASN A 86 -5.63 -8.03 11.50
N GLU A 87 -4.92 -7.52 12.51
CA GLU A 87 -4.44 -8.30 13.65
C GLU A 87 -5.61 -8.84 14.50
N GLU A 88 -6.64 -8.02 14.76
CA GLU A 88 -7.84 -8.44 15.47
C GLU A 88 -8.61 -9.51 14.68
N ALA A 89 -8.75 -9.35 13.37
CA ALA A 89 -9.40 -10.34 12.51
C ALA A 89 -8.63 -11.65 12.47
N ALA A 90 -7.29 -11.64 12.39
CA ALA A 90 -6.44 -12.81 12.42
C ALA A 90 -6.49 -13.54 13.78
N ALA A 91 -6.62 -12.79 14.88
CA ALA A 91 -6.75 -13.36 16.22
C ALA A 91 -8.12 -14.03 16.46
N ASN A 92 -9.15 -13.67 15.69
CA ASN A 92 -10.49 -14.25 15.84
C ASN A 92 -10.65 -15.61 15.13
N THR A 93 -10.15 -16.67 15.76
CA THR A 93 -10.27 -18.06 15.25
C THR A 93 -11.71 -18.57 15.15
N LYS A 94 -12.70 -17.85 15.68
CA LYS A 94 -14.13 -18.21 15.66
C LYS A 94 -14.92 -17.40 14.62
N ALA A 95 -14.26 -16.62 13.78
CA ALA A 95 -14.92 -15.86 12.73
C ALA A 95 -15.73 -16.80 11.81
N LYS A 96 -16.95 -16.37 11.45
CA LYS A 96 -17.83 -17.18 10.59
C LYS A 96 -17.20 -17.40 9.23
N LYS A 97 -17.16 -18.66 8.76
CA LYS A 97 -16.65 -19.01 7.44
C LYS A 97 -17.32 -18.17 6.33
N GLY A 98 -16.52 -17.53 5.49
CA GLY A 98 -16.96 -16.66 4.39
C GLY A 98 -17.30 -15.23 4.81
N SER A 99 -17.20 -14.88 6.11
CA SER A 99 -17.33 -13.48 6.57
C SER A 99 -16.13 -12.64 6.15
N ASN A 100 -16.32 -11.32 6.12
CA ASN A 100 -15.21 -10.39 5.85
C ASN A 100 -14.11 -10.53 6.90
N GLU A 101 -14.48 -10.70 8.15
CA GLU A 101 -13.52 -10.86 9.24
C GLU A 101 -12.63 -12.10 9.03
N GLN A 102 -13.21 -13.26 8.68
CA GLN A 102 -12.43 -14.45 8.37
C GLN A 102 -11.49 -14.22 7.17
N LYS A 103 -11.98 -13.61 6.08
CA LYS A 103 -11.18 -13.34 4.89
C LYS A 103 -10.02 -12.39 5.17
N ILE A 104 -10.25 -11.33 5.94
CA ILE A 104 -9.22 -10.37 6.35
C ILE A 104 -8.17 -11.07 7.22
N GLY A 105 -8.63 -11.85 8.21
CA GLY A 105 -7.74 -12.58 9.12
C GLY A 105 -6.87 -13.61 8.38
N ASP A 106 -7.44 -14.41 7.50
CA ASP A 106 -6.69 -15.40 6.71
C ASP A 106 -5.68 -14.74 5.77
N PHE A 107 -6.09 -13.66 5.11
CA PHE A 107 -5.19 -12.91 4.22
C PHE A 107 -4.01 -12.32 4.99
N TRP A 108 -4.28 -11.68 6.13
CA TRP A 108 -3.24 -11.13 6.99
C TRP A 108 -2.30 -12.22 7.50
N PHE A 109 -2.85 -13.33 8.00
CA PHE A 109 -2.06 -14.46 8.49
C PHE A 109 -1.10 -14.99 7.42
N THR A 110 -1.60 -15.22 6.20
CA THR A 110 -0.75 -15.74 5.11
C THR A 110 0.36 -14.77 4.72
N GLY A 111 0.12 -13.46 4.77
CA GLY A 111 1.14 -12.45 4.48
C GLY A 111 2.19 -12.29 5.60
N MET A 112 1.82 -12.64 6.84
CA MET A 112 2.69 -12.49 8.02
C MET A 112 3.37 -13.79 8.47
N ASP A 113 3.06 -14.91 7.80
CA ASP A 113 3.72 -16.21 8.07
C ASP A 113 5.13 -16.26 7.44
N THR A 114 6.02 -15.48 8.00
CA THR A 114 7.43 -15.39 7.55
C THR A 114 8.14 -16.74 7.61
N VAL A 115 7.78 -17.61 8.54
CA VAL A 115 8.38 -18.95 8.68
C VAL A 115 8.08 -19.79 7.44
N THR A 116 6.84 -19.83 6.99
CA THR A 116 6.46 -20.57 5.78
C THR A 116 7.03 -19.91 4.53
N ILE A 117 7.01 -18.57 4.44
CA ILE A 117 7.57 -17.81 3.32
C ILE A 117 9.05 -18.10 3.16
N GLU A 118 9.83 -17.99 4.23
CA GLU A 118 11.28 -18.27 4.20
C GLU A 118 11.58 -19.74 3.86
N LYS A 119 10.80 -20.68 4.39
CA LYS A 119 10.95 -22.10 4.10
C LYS A 119 10.66 -22.42 2.61
N GLN A 120 9.68 -21.77 2.02
CA GLN A 120 9.34 -21.97 0.60
C GLN A 120 10.36 -21.31 -0.33
N GLY A 121 10.95 -20.18 0.06
CA GLY A 121 11.90 -19.42 -0.73
C GLY A 121 11.37 -19.15 -2.15
N ILE A 122 12.17 -19.48 -3.18
CA ILE A 122 11.84 -19.26 -4.59
C ILE A 122 10.87 -20.31 -5.19
N THR A 123 10.56 -21.38 -4.45
CA THR A 123 9.77 -22.52 -4.96
C THR A 123 8.45 -22.13 -5.63
N PRO A 124 7.66 -21.18 -5.08
CA PRO A 124 6.39 -20.77 -5.70
C PRO A 124 6.55 -20.10 -7.07
N LEU A 125 7.72 -19.47 -7.34
CA LEU A 125 8.00 -18.82 -8.63
C LEU A 125 8.59 -19.77 -9.67
N LYS A 126 9.06 -20.94 -9.27
CA LYS A 126 9.74 -21.87 -10.17
C LYS A 126 8.92 -22.24 -11.40
N PRO A 127 7.60 -22.54 -11.34
CA PRO A 127 6.82 -22.83 -12.53
C PRO A 127 6.81 -21.71 -13.57
N GLU A 128 6.84 -20.44 -13.12
CA GLU A 128 6.85 -19.29 -14.02
C GLU A 128 8.25 -19.06 -14.60
N LEU A 129 9.29 -19.24 -13.81
CA LEU A 129 10.66 -19.18 -14.28
C LEU A 129 10.97 -20.28 -15.32
N ASP A 130 10.46 -21.49 -15.12
CA ASP A 130 10.59 -22.60 -16.08
C ASP A 130 9.91 -22.28 -17.43
N LYS A 131 8.73 -21.62 -17.42
CA LYS A 131 8.07 -21.14 -18.64
C LYS A 131 8.89 -20.08 -19.36
N ILE A 132 9.48 -19.15 -18.61
CA ILE A 132 10.35 -18.11 -19.18
C ILE A 132 11.61 -18.76 -19.80
N ALA A 133 12.23 -19.68 -19.10
CA ALA A 133 13.42 -20.39 -19.60
C ALA A 133 13.15 -21.22 -20.86
N ALA A 134 11.92 -21.65 -21.09
CA ALA A 134 11.53 -22.41 -22.29
C ALA A 134 11.28 -21.54 -23.53
N ILE A 135 11.36 -20.20 -23.42
CA ILE A 135 11.16 -19.30 -24.56
C ILE A 135 12.33 -19.42 -25.54
N SER A 136 12.02 -19.73 -26.79
CA SER A 136 13.03 -19.92 -27.86
C SER A 136 12.92 -18.93 -29.02
N ASP A 137 11.87 -18.11 -29.04
CA ASP A 137 11.60 -17.20 -30.17
C ASP A 137 10.90 -15.89 -29.68
N PRO A 138 10.91 -14.82 -30.50
CA PRO A 138 10.27 -13.55 -30.12
C PRO A 138 8.76 -13.65 -29.87
N GLN A 139 8.07 -14.59 -30.54
CA GLN A 139 6.62 -14.79 -30.31
C GLN A 139 6.38 -15.37 -28.93
N GLY A 140 7.26 -16.25 -28.45
CA GLY A 140 7.25 -16.78 -27.10
C GLY A 140 7.34 -15.67 -26.04
N VAL A 141 8.20 -14.66 -26.28
CA VAL A 141 8.32 -13.48 -25.41
C VAL A 141 6.99 -12.75 -25.29
N ILE A 142 6.32 -12.45 -26.42
CA ILE A 142 5.02 -11.74 -26.41
C ILE A 142 3.92 -12.58 -25.74
N LYS A 143 3.90 -13.89 -25.98
CA LYS A 143 2.94 -14.80 -25.31
C LYS A 143 3.16 -14.83 -23.82
N MET A 144 4.42 -14.89 -23.37
CA MET A 144 4.74 -14.87 -21.95
C MET A 144 4.42 -13.53 -21.32
N ALA A 145 4.69 -12.40 -21.97
CA ALA A 145 4.31 -11.08 -21.50
C ALA A 145 2.78 -10.98 -21.33
N SER A 146 2.01 -11.46 -22.33
CA SER A 146 0.54 -11.50 -22.24
C SER A 146 0.04 -12.37 -21.09
N TYR A 147 0.67 -13.49 -20.85
CA TYR A 147 0.37 -14.36 -19.70
C TYR A 147 0.67 -13.66 -18.38
N LEU A 148 1.83 -13.02 -18.23
CA LEU A 148 2.21 -12.27 -17.04
C LEU A 148 1.27 -11.09 -16.76
N HIS A 149 0.74 -10.43 -17.79
CA HIS A 149 -0.28 -9.39 -17.62
C HIS A 149 -1.55 -9.91 -16.92
N THR A 150 -1.93 -11.17 -17.11
CA THR A 150 -3.09 -11.76 -16.40
C THR A 150 -2.85 -11.88 -14.88
N MET A 151 -1.58 -11.86 -14.46
CA MET A 151 -1.14 -11.89 -13.06
C MET A 151 -0.73 -10.51 -12.55
N GLN A 152 -1.07 -9.44 -13.26
CA GLN A 152 -0.71 -8.06 -12.93
C GLN A 152 0.80 -7.76 -13.00
N VAL A 153 1.59 -8.62 -13.63
CA VAL A 153 3.00 -8.38 -13.92
C VAL A 153 3.11 -7.84 -15.35
N GLN A 154 3.59 -6.62 -15.49
CA GLN A 154 3.61 -5.89 -16.78
C GLN A 154 5.08 -5.70 -17.26
N PRO A 155 5.70 -6.73 -17.83
CA PRO A 155 7.06 -6.64 -18.33
C PRO A 155 7.19 -5.79 -19.55
N LEU A 156 7.51 -5.35 -20.37
CA LEU A 156 7.64 -4.64 -21.65
C LEU A 156 6.78 -3.40 -21.77
N PHE A 157 5.49 -3.51 -21.47
CA PHE A 157 4.54 -2.39 -21.58
C PHE A 157 3.40 -2.57 -20.58
N GLY A 158 2.71 -1.47 -20.25
CA GLY A 158 1.51 -1.52 -19.44
C GLY A 158 0.24 -1.48 -20.29
N ASN A 159 -0.87 -1.97 -19.74
CA ASN A 159 -2.18 -1.85 -20.37
C ASN A 159 -3.27 -1.65 -19.31
N TYR A 160 -4.34 -0.99 -19.72
CA TYR A 160 -5.54 -0.81 -18.90
C TYR A 160 -6.74 -0.61 -19.81
N ILE A 161 -7.94 -0.91 -19.30
CA ILE A 161 -9.20 -0.61 -19.96
C ILE A 161 -9.75 0.67 -19.35
N PHE A 162 -9.99 1.67 -20.18
CA PHE A 162 -10.54 2.95 -19.78
C PHE A 162 -11.50 3.52 -20.82
N GLN A 163 -12.26 4.53 -20.45
CA GLN A 163 -13.16 5.24 -21.31
C GLN A 163 -12.39 5.86 -22.49
N ASP A 164 -12.94 5.75 -23.70
CA ASP A 164 -12.35 6.37 -24.89
C ASP A 164 -12.39 7.90 -24.76
N GLU A 165 -11.25 8.55 -24.89
CA GLU A 165 -11.09 10.01 -24.75
C GLU A 165 -11.94 10.80 -25.76
N LYS A 166 -12.28 10.20 -26.92
CA LYS A 166 -13.08 10.82 -27.97
C LYS A 166 -14.54 10.37 -27.97
N ASN A 167 -14.87 9.30 -27.24
CA ASN A 167 -16.23 8.78 -27.16
C ASN A 167 -16.49 8.15 -25.79
N SER A 168 -17.00 8.95 -24.88
CA SER A 168 -17.25 8.56 -23.49
C SER A 168 -18.23 7.39 -23.30
N ASN A 169 -18.97 7.00 -24.34
CA ASN A 169 -19.87 5.84 -24.30
C ASN A 169 -19.17 4.51 -24.63
N LYS A 170 -17.87 4.52 -24.89
CA LYS A 170 -17.08 3.34 -25.25
C LYS A 170 -15.90 3.17 -24.28
N PHE A 171 -15.58 1.92 -24.03
CA PHE A 171 -14.34 1.54 -23.35
C PHE A 171 -13.35 1.01 -24.39
N ARG A 172 -12.07 1.31 -24.20
CA ARG A 172 -10.98 0.83 -25.05
C ARG A 172 -9.84 0.27 -24.22
N LEU A 173 -9.10 -0.64 -24.80
CA LEU A 173 -7.81 -1.08 -24.29
C LEU A 173 -6.77 -0.03 -24.66
N HIS A 174 -6.12 0.51 -23.65
CA HIS A 174 -5.02 1.46 -23.77
C HIS A 174 -3.71 0.75 -23.50
N PHE A 175 -2.69 1.08 -24.28
CA PHE A 175 -1.31 0.67 -24.04
C PHE A 175 -0.47 1.88 -23.67
N TYR A 176 0.46 1.70 -22.76
CA TYR A 176 1.42 2.74 -22.42
C TYR A 176 2.81 2.16 -22.26
N GLN A 177 3.81 3.00 -22.47
CA GLN A 177 5.20 2.62 -22.33
C GLN A 177 5.50 2.23 -20.89
N GLY A 178 6.20 1.11 -20.70
CA GLY A 178 6.60 0.58 -19.41
C GLY A 178 7.82 -0.33 -19.56
N GLY A 179 8.07 -1.14 -18.56
CA GLY A 179 9.14 -2.15 -18.60
C GLY A 179 10.53 -1.63 -18.25
N ILE A 180 10.66 -0.34 -17.87
CA ILE A 180 11.92 0.19 -17.33
C ILE A 180 11.89 0.14 -15.80
N GLY A 181 13.02 -0.20 -15.18
CA GLY A 181 13.11 -0.34 -13.73
C GLY A 181 13.53 0.94 -13.00
N LEU A 182 14.13 1.92 -13.70
CA LEU A 182 14.39 3.25 -13.19
C LEU A 182 13.23 4.19 -13.53
N PRO A 183 13.05 5.32 -12.80
CA PRO A 183 11.86 6.15 -12.89
C PRO A 183 11.50 6.65 -14.29
N ASP A 184 12.50 7.02 -15.08
CA ASP A 184 12.33 7.52 -16.45
C ASP A 184 13.58 7.31 -17.30
N ARG A 185 13.50 7.73 -18.57
CA ARG A 185 14.57 7.60 -19.57
C ARG A 185 15.86 8.30 -19.14
N ASP A 186 15.77 9.43 -18.51
CA ASP A 186 16.93 10.30 -18.24
C ASP A 186 17.90 9.63 -17.25
N TYR A 187 17.37 8.81 -16.31
CA TYR A 187 18.22 7.97 -15.44
C TYR A 187 19.16 7.03 -16.19
N TYR A 188 18.86 6.66 -17.44
CA TYR A 188 19.71 5.80 -18.25
C TYR A 188 20.77 6.56 -19.05
N PHE A 189 20.61 7.87 -19.25
CA PHE A 189 21.44 8.67 -20.16
C PHE A 189 22.19 9.82 -19.50
N ASP A 190 21.67 10.39 -18.43
CA ASP A 190 22.28 11.52 -17.74
C ASP A 190 23.65 11.16 -17.15
N LYS A 191 24.55 12.15 -17.16
CA LYS A 191 25.97 11.97 -16.82
C LYS A 191 26.35 12.62 -15.49
N ASP A 192 25.40 13.21 -14.77
CA ASP A 192 25.66 13.69 -13.42
C ASP A 192 26.02 12.54 -12.48
N GLU A 193 26.83 12.81 -11.48
CA GLU A 193 27.39 11.84 -10.55
C GLU A 193 26.32 11.00 -9.84
N ARG A 194 25.22 11.64 -9.42
CA ARG A 194 24.12 10.97 -8.72
C ARG A 194 23.45 9.95 -9.64
N THR A 195 23.11 10.32 -10.87
CA THR A 195 22.43 9.44 -11.82
C THR A 195 23.31 8.29 -12.28
N VAL A 196 24.62 8.54 -12.49
CA VAL A 196 25.60 7.47 -12.77
C VAL A 196 25.68 6.48 -11.61
N THR A 197 25.73 6.96 -10.37
CA THR A 197 25.75 6.11 -9.19
C THR A 197 24.49 5.24 -9.11
N ILE A 198 23.31 5.82 -9.31
CA ILE A 198 22.03 5.09 -9.31
C ILE A 198 22.03 3.98 -10.38
N ARG A 199 22.50 4.26 -11.60
CA ARG A 199 22.60 3.24 -12.66
C ARG A 199 23.53 2.09 -12.27
N ASN A 200 24.69 2.40 -11.71
CA ASN A 200 25.66 1.37 -11.29
C ASN A 200 25.09 0.49 -10.17
N GLU A 201 24.40 1.07 -9.20
CA GLU A 201 23.72 0.31 -8.13
C GLU A 201 22.54 -0.49 -8.67
N TYR A 202 21.83 0.02 -9.70
CA TYR A 202 20.75 -0.71 -10.34
C TYR A 202 21.23 -1.98 -11.06
N VAL A 203 22.38 -1.93 -11.75
CA VAL A 203 23.01 -3.13 -12.37
C VAL A 203 23.37 -4.16 -11.30
N LYS A 204 23.97 -3.74 -10.19
CA LYS A 204 24.27 -4.64 -9.05
C LYS A 204 23.00 -5.25 -8.45
N HIS A 205 21.93 -4.45 -8.36
CA HIS A 205 20.64 -4.92 -7.88
C HIS A 205 20.07 -6.01 -8.80
N ILE A 206 20.11 -5.83 -10.12
CA ILE A 206 19.66 -6.82 -11.09
C ILE A 206 20.44 -8.13 -10.93
N SER A 207 21.77 -8.07 -10.90
CA SER A 207 22.62 -9.24 -10.65
C SER A 207 22.23 -9.94 -9.34
N LYS A 208 22.04 -9.18 -8.26
CA LYS A 208 21.61 -9.74 -6.99
C LYS A 208 20.25 -10.44 -7.06
N MET A 209 19.29 -9.89 -7.80
CA MET A 209 17.98 -10.52 -7.99
C MET A 209 18.11 -11.86 -8.74
N PHE A 210 18.95 -11.96 -9.76
CA PHE A 210 19.24 -13.22 -10.43
C PHE A 210 19.92 -14.24 -9.51
N GLN A 211 20.87 -13.83 -8.68
CA GLN A 211 21.48 -14.70 -7.68
C GLN A 211 20.45 -15.28 -6.70
N LEU A 212 19.44 -14.51 -6.30
CA LEU A 212 18.37 -14.98 -5.43
C LEU A 212 17.49 -16.06 -6.11
N THR A 213 17.49 -16.16 -7.44
CA THR A 213 16.82 -17.26 -8.16
C THR A 213 17.68 -18.53 -8.26
N GLY A 214 18.88 -18.52 -7.69
CA GLY A 214 19.82 -19.66 -7.70
C GLY A 214 20.87 -19.63 -8.82
N ILE A 215 20.92 -18.54 -9.61
CA ILE A 215 21.96 -18.34 -10.64
C ILE A 215 23.26 -17.94 -9.93
N ASP A 216 24.39 -18.53 -10.34
CA ASP A 216 25.69 -18.15 -9.78
C ASP A 216 26.08 -16.71 -10.13
N ALA A 217 26.91 -16.10 -9.29
CA ALA A 217 27.22 -14.68 -9.39
C ALA A 217 27.88 -14.32 -10.74
N ALA A 218 28.77 -15.14 -11.27
CA ALA A 218 29.45 -14.84 -12.53
C ALA A 218 28.48 -14.83 -13.72
N THR A 219 27.54 -15.77 -13.74
CA THR A 219 26.45 -15.80 -14.73
C THR A 219 25.48 -14.65 -14.56
N ALA A 220 25.08 -14.33 -13.31
CA ALA A 220 24.17 -13.25 -13.02
C ALA A 220 24.70 -11.87 -13.44
N ASP A 221 26.04 -11.68 -13.38
CA ASP A 221 26.68 -10.43 -13.79
C ASP A 221 26.74 -10.25 -15.33
N THR A 222 26.40 -11.30 -16.11
CA THR A 222 26.32 -11.21 -17.57
C THR A 222 24.95 -10.81 -18.11
N TYR A 223 23.94 -10.84 -17.26
CA TYR A 223 22.56 -10.46 -17.61
C TYR A 223 22.30 -8.96 -17.38
#